data_709b6dda25f37e17d49f18e5094c6be3
#
_entry.id   709b6dda25f37e17d49f18e5094c6be3
#
_cell.length_a   1.000
_cell.length_b   1.000
_cell.length_c   1.000
_cell.angle_alpha   90.00
_cell.angle_beta   90.00
_cell.angle_gamma   90.00
#
_symmetry.space_group_name_H-M   'P 1'
#
loop_
_entity.id
_entity.type
_entity.pdbx_description
1 polymer ?
#
loop_
_entity_poly.entity_id
_entity_poly.type
_entity_poly.pdbx_seq_one_letter_code
_entity_poly.pdbx_strand_id
1 'polypeptide(L)'
;MANLGIIGYGIVGKAVEHTFKDNNILYYDKFIKSTPLKEVVEKSEFIFICLPTPFKNDKIDLSIIDENLKEITKLTDNTNKIIIIKSTVVPGTTIKYSRLYPKTKFCFSPEFLREAHYLEDAVNPDRIIIGADDLDVRKRVISLFKKRFPNVLMFETDPTSAETVKYMANCFLATKVIFANEIHDLCQKLKIDYNKVKEMVIVDKRMGSSHFGVTNEKGFGGKCFPKDIVALIGLYKDLNLDPTLLETVWKKNLKIRKVKDWEDIPFVKSD
;
A
#
# COMPACT_ATOMS: atom_id res chain seq x y z
N MET A 1 -23.46 8.13 11.52
CA MET A 1 -22.05 8.48 11.42
C MET A 1 -21.27 7.46 12.23
N ALA A 2 -20.12 7.01 11.74
CA ALA A 2 -19.20 6.15 12.50
C ALA A 2 -18.12 7.01 13.19
N ASN A 3 -17.50 6.49 14.24
CA ASN A 3 -16.36 7.12 14.88
C ASN A 3 -15.09 6.45 14.35
N LEU A 4 -14.23 7.20 13.66
CA LEU A 4 -13.05 6.72 12.99
C LEU A 4 -11.79 7.28 13.63
N GLY A 5 -10.81 6.42 13.87
CA GLY A 5 -9.47 6.79 14.31
C GLY A 5 -8.46 6.57 13.20
N ILE A 6 -7.53 7.48 13.03
CA ILE A 6 -6.44 7.37 12.07
C ILE A 6 -5.11 7.44 12.84
N ILE A 7 -4.28 6.42 12.70
CA ILE A 7 -2.95 6.35 13.30
C ILE A 7 -1.92 6.49 12.19
N GLY A 8 -1.22 7.63 12.18
CA GLY A 8 -0.35 8.09 11.09
C GLY A 8 -1.08 8.99 10.10
N TYR A 9 -0.73 10.28 10.07
CA TYR A 9 -1.42 11.31 9.27
C TYR A 9 -0.59 11.79 8.08
N GLY A 10 0.05 10.83 7.40
CA GLY A 10 0.72 11.02 6.12
C GLY A 10 -0.28 11.02 4.94
N ILE A 11 0.21 10.69 3.73
CA ILE A 11 -0.61 10.64 2.50
C ILE A 11 -1.82 9.71 2.67
N VAL A 12 -1.60 8.49 3.18
CA VAL A 12 -2.67 7.50 3.35
C VAL A 12 -3.67 7.93 4.43
N GLY A 13 -3.19 8.46 5.56
CA GLY A 13 -4.06 8.96 6.62
C GLY A 13 -4.95 10.12 6.17
N LYS A 14 -4.39 11.08 5.44
CA LYS A 14 -5.14 12.20 4.84
C LYS A 14 -6.14 11.72 3.78
N ALA A 15 -5.78 10.70 3.02
CA ALA A 15 -6.69 10.07 2.06
C ALA A 15 -7.88 9.40 2.75
N VAL A 16 -7.66 8.71 3.88
CA VAL A 16 -8.72 8.12 4.70
C VAL A 16 -9.63 9.20 5.26
N GLU A 17 -9.09 10.27 5.84
CA GLU A 17 -9.89 11.40 6.33
C GLU A 17 -10.74 12.00 5.20
N HIS A 18 -10.14 12.30 4.05
CA HIS A 18 -10.85 12.85 2.90
C HIS A 18 -11.96 11.92 2.38
N THR A 19 -11.69 10.61 2.37
CA THR A 19 -12.68 9.59 1.99
C THR A 19 -13.89 9.60 2.89
N PHE A 20 -13.68 9.68 4.20
CA PHE A 20 -14.72 9.51 5.22
C PHE A 20 -15.12 10.82 5.92
N LYS A 21 -14.90 11.98 5.30
CA LYS A 21 -15.12 13.32 5.87
C LYS A 21 -16.48 13.55 6.52
N ASP A 22 -17.50 12.77 6.14
CA ASP A 22 -18.86 12.87 6.70
C ASP A 22 -19.03 12.05 8.00
N ASN A 23 -17.93 11.54 8.58
CA ASN A 23 -17.90 10.81 9.84
C ASN A 23 -17.16 11.60 10.93
N ASN A 24 -17.26 11.15 12.17
CA ASN A 24 -16.48 11.70 13.27
C ASN A 24 -15.04 11.12 13.18
N ILE A 25 -14.07 11.95 12.88
CA ILE A 25 -12.68 11.52 12.67
C ILE A 25 -11.77 12.14 13.70
N LEU A 26 -10.98 11.30 14.37
CA LEU A 26 -9.84 11.69 15.20
C LEU A 26 -8.57 11.09 14.59
N TYR A 27 -7.46 11.81 14.68
CA TYR A 27 -6.18 11.27 14.22
C TYR A 27 -5.06 11.48 15.24
N TYR A 28 -4.11 10.56 15.22
CA TYR A 28 -2.85 10.63 15.96
C TYR A 28 -1.68 10.56 14.98
N ASP A 29 -0.71 11.45 15.19
CA ASP A 29 0.58 11.39 14.52
C ASP A 29 1.66 11.89 15.48
N LYS A 30 2.81 11.21 15.50
CA LYS A 30 3.92 11.51 16.42
C LYS A 30 4.62 12.84 16.10
N PHE A 31 4.55 13.31 14.85
CA PHE A 31 5.36 14.41 14.35
C PHE A 31 4.60 15.73 14.15
N ILE A 32 3.28 15.70 14.32
CA ILE A 32 2.42 16.88 14.18
C ILE A 32 1.49 17.00 15.38
N LYS A 33 0.95 18.20 15.61
CA LYS A 33 -0.08 18.39 16.65
C LYS A 33 -1.33 17.58 16.29
N SER A 34 -1.72 16.67 17.17
CA SER A 34 -2.82 15.74 16.95
C SER A 34 -3.50 15.35 18.26
N THR A 35 -4.60 14.61 18.19
CA THR A 35 -5.26 14.02 19.34
C THR A 35 -4.36 12.94 19.96
N PRO A 36 -4.28 12.79 21.30
CA PRO A 36 -3.50 11.73 21.94
C PRO A 36 -3.94 10.34 21.46
N LEU A 37 -2.97 9.41 21.27
CA LEU A 37 -3.21 8.05 20.79
C LEU A 37 -4.34 7.35 21.55
N LYS A 38 -4.27 7.39 22.89
CA LYS A 38 -5.27 6.77 23.77
C LYS A 38 -6.69 7.27 23.45
N GLU A 39 -6.86 8.58 23.34
CA GLU A 39 -8.16 9.21 23.08
C GLU A 39 -8.69 8.82 21.69
N VAL A 40 -7.81 8.79 20.67
CA VAL A 40 -8.20 8.33 19.31
C VAL A 40 -8.71 6.90 19.36
N VAL A 41 -8.00 6.00 20.04
CA VAL A 41 -8.39 4.58 20.13
C VAL A 41 -9.68 4.41 20.96
N GLU A 42 -9.80 5.06 22.11
CA GLU A 42 -10.97 4.93 22.99
C GLU A 42 -12.27 5.42 22.34
N LYS A 43 -12.21 6.51 21.58
CA LYS A 43 -13.39 7.12 20.97
C LYS A 43 -13.75 6.53 19.60
N SER A 44 -12.92 5.70 19.00
CA SER A 44 -13.13 5.17 17.66
C SER A 44 -13.72 3.77 17.66
N GLU A 45 -14.57 3.48 16.66
CA GLU A 45 -15.09 2.15 16.35
C GLU A 45 -14.18 1.43 15.35
N PHE A 46 -13.70 2.16 14.34
CA PHE A 46 -12.74 1.68 13.34
C PHE A 46 -11.45 2.49 13.45
N ILE A 47 -10.32 1.80 13.50
CA ILE A 47 -8.99 2.40 13.69
C ILE A 47 -8.13 2.05 12.48
N PHE A 48 -7.84 3.04 11.65
CA PHE A 48 -7.02 2.90 10.46
C PHE A 48 -5.54 3.05 10.81
N ILE A 49 -4.73 2.03 10.54
CA ILE A 49 -3.28 2.08 10.67
C ILE A 49 -2.68 2.54 9.34
N CYS A 50 -2.15 3.76 9.32
CA CYS A 50 -1.57 4.44 8.15
C CYS A 50 -0.10 4.81 8.40
N LEU A 51 0.61 3.99 9.15
CA LEU A 51 2.00 4.20 9.56
C LEU A 51 2.98 3.85 8.44
N PRO A 52 4.15 4.51 8.39
CA PRO A 52 5.18 4.15 7.42
C PRO A 52 5.76 2.75 7.69
N THR A 53 6.07 2.06 6.61
CA THR A 53 6.73 0.74 6.61
C THR A 53 7.96 0.81 5.72
N PRO A 54 9.07 1.39 6.21
CA PRO A 54 10.30 1.48 5.43
C PRO A 54 10.88 0.09 5.17
N PHE A 55 11.83 -0.01 4.24
CA PHE A 55 12.58 -1.24 4.04
C PHE A 55 14.03 -1.07 4.51
N LYS A 56 14.58 -2.15 5.05
CA LYS A 56 15.98 -2.25 5.44
C LYS A 56 16.46 -3.67 5.16
N ASN A 57 17.65 -3.83 4.55
CA ASN A 57 18.24 -5.14 4.26
C ASN A 57 17.29 -6.10 3.53
N ASP A 58 16.69 -5.65 2.43
CA ASP A 58 15.71 -6.38 1.62
C ASP A 58 14.43 -6.83 2.35
N LYS A 59 14.15 -6.24 3.53
CA LYS A 59 12.95 -6.56 4.32
C LYS A 59 12.18 -5.29 4.69
N ILE A 60 10.88 -5.42 4.81
CA ILE A 60 10.05 -4.36 5.40
C ILE A 60 10.32 -4.29 6.91
N ASP A 61 10.52 -3.08 7.39
CA ASP A 61 10.60 -2.78 8.82
C ASP A 61 9.20 -2.48 9.36
N LEU A 62 8.70 -3.37 10.21
CA LEU A 62 7.39 -3.26 10.86
C LEU A 62 7.48 -2.67 12.28
N SER A 63 8.65 -2.28 12.76
CA SER A 63 8.88 -1.82 14.14
C SER A 63 7.93 -0.69 14.55
N ILE A 64 7.67 0.27 13.64
CA ILE A 64 6.76 1.38 13.91
C ILE A 64 5.32 0.87 14.12
N ILE A 65 4.86 -0.09 13.32
CA ILE A 65 3.53 -0.70 13.51
C ILE A 65 3.52 -1.51 14.80
N ASP A 66 4.54 -2.33 15.05
CA ASP A 66 4.64 -3.19 16.23
C ASP A 66 4.60 -2.39 17.53
N GLU A 67 5.32 -1.25 17.61
CA GLU A 67 5.31 -0.36 18.76
C GLU A 67 3.91 0.22 19.02
N ASN A 68 3.27 0.73 17.98
CA ASN A 68 1.93 1.32 18.13
C ASN A 68 0.87 0.26 18.46
N LEU A 69 0.92 -0.92 17.84
CA LEU A 69 -0.02 -2.00 18.13
C LEU A 69 0.06 -2.50 19.58
N LYS A 70 1.24 -2.52 20.20
CA LYS A 70 1.38 -2.87 21.63
C LYS A 70 0.54 -1.98 22.57
N GLU A 71 0.37 -0.70 22.23
CA GLU A 71 -0.47 0.21 23.00
C GLU A 71 -1.94 0.15 22.59
N ILE A 72 -2.20 0.14 21.29
CA ILE A 72 -3.55 0.12 20.72
C ILE A 72 -4.31 -1.14 21.16
N THR A 73 -3.67 -2.31 21.12
CA THR A 73 -4.32 -3.58 21.45
C THR A 73 -4.74 -3.66 22.90
N LYS A 74 -4.00 -3.06 23.84
CA LYS A 74 -4.42 -2.96 25.25
C LYS A 74 -5.76 -2.22 25.43
N LEU A 75 -6.09 -1.31 24.52
CA LEU A 75 -7.29 -0.50 24.55
C LEU A 75 -8.43 -1.09 23.69
N THR A 76 -8.10 -2.03 22.80
CA THR A 76 -9.07 -2.67 21.91
C THR A 76 -9.42 -4.10 22.31
N ASP A 77 -8.67 -4.70 23.22
CA ASP A 77 -8.89 -6.07 23.70
C ASP A 77 -10.30 -6.25 24.29
N ASN A 78 -10.96 -7.33 23.88
CA ASN A 78 -12.34 -7.65 24.28
C ASN A 78 -13.38 -6.55 23.93
N THR A 79 -13.09 -5.67 23.00
CA THR A 79 -14.03 -4.66 22.50
C THR A 79 -14.56 -5.03 21.11
N ASN A 80 -15.54 -4.25 20.63
CA ASN A 80 -16.03 -4.37 19.25
C ASN A 80 -15.29 -3.47 18.27
N LYS A 81 -14.18 -2.86 18.67
CA LYS A 81 -13.34 -2.02 17.81
C LYS A 81 -12.62 -2.89 16.77
N ILE A 82 -12.43 -2.33 15.57
CA ILE A 82 -11.76 -3.02 14.47
C ILE A 82 -10.53 -2.21 14.06
N ILE A 83 -9.37 -2.85 14.04
CA ILE A 83 -8.14 -2.27 13.49
C ILE A 83 -8.07 -2.61 12.00
N ILE A 84 -8.06 -1.57 11.15
CA ILE A 84 -7.96 -1.69 9.69
C ILE A 84 -6.55 -1.27 9.27
N ILE A 85 -5.72 -2.23 8.87
CA ILE A 85 -4.36 -1.96 8.40
C ILE A 85 -4.45 -1.47 6.95
N LYS A 86 -4.00 -0.23 6.73
CA LYS A 86 -3.85 0.41 5.41
C LYS A 86 -2.39 0.48 4.99
N SER A 87 -1.47 0.45 5.95
CA SER A 87 -0.03 0.37 5.68
C SER A 87 0.30 -0.85 4.85
N THR A 88 1.19 -0.72 3.88
CA THR A 88 1.66 -1.86 3.08
C THR A 88 2.51 -2.77 3.96
N VAL A 89 2.08 -4.00 4.13
CA VAL A 89 2.77 -5.03 4.92
C VAL A 89 2.91 -6.31 4.09
N VAL A 90 3.95 -7.10 4.33
CA VAL A 90 4.16 -8.36 3.59
C VAL A 90 3.04 -9.37 3.85
N PRO A 91 2.67 -10.19 2.85
CA PRO A 91 1.64 -11.21 2.98
C PRO A 91 1.83 -12.10 4.21
N GLY A 92 0.75 -12.27 4.99
CA GLY A 92 0.74 -13.00 6.26
C GLY A 92 0.90 -12.15 7.52
N THR A 93 1.18 -10.84 7.39
CA THR A 93 1.40 -9.94 8.53
C THR A 93 0.13 -9.75 9.36
N THR A 94 -1.02 -9.50 8.76
CA THR A 94 -2.28 -9.30 9.49
C THR A 94 -2.69 -10.55 10.26
N ILE A 95 -2.51 -11.74 9.67
CA ILE A 95 -2.74 -13.03 10.37
C ILE A 95 -1.77 -13.20 11.55
N LYS A 96 -0.49 -12.83 11.38
CA LYS A 96 0.48 -12.81 12.48
C LYS A 96 -0.01 -11.93 13.63
N TYR A 97 -0.51 -10.73 13.35
CA TYR A 97 -1.05 -9.84 14.39
C TYR A 97 -2.33 -10.40 15.03
N SER A 98 -3.24 -11.00 14.26
CA SER A 98 -4.43 -11.65 14.81
C SER A 98 -4.08 -12.80 15.78
N ARG A 99 -3.01 -13.55 15.50
CA ARG A 99 -2.52 -14.59 16.41
C ARG A 99 -1.82 -14.02 17.64
N LEU A 100 -1.07 -12.94 17.49
CA LEU A 100 -0.36 -12.29 18.58
C LEU A 100 -1.32 -11.57 19.55
N TYR A 101 -2.42 -11.03 19.02
CA TYR A 101 -3.43 -10.28 19.76
C TYR A 101 -4.84 -10.89 19.55
N PRO A 102 -5.11 -12.09 20.07
CA PRO A 102 -6.31 -12.88 19.73
C PRO A 102 -7.62 -12.26 20.22
N LYS A 103 -7.56 -11.25 21.08
CA LYS A 103 -8.72 -10.52 21.60
C LYS A 103 -9.03 -9.24 20.81
N THR A 104 -8.21 -8.90 19.85
CA THR A 104 -8.33 -7.71 19.00
C THR A 104 -8.77 -8.12 17.59
N LYS A 105 -9.68 -7.36 17.00
CA LYS A 105 -10.22 -7.61 15.66
C LYS A 105 -9.40 -6.88 14.61
N PHE A 106 -8.86 -7.62 13.63
CA PHE A 106 -8.04 -7.08 12.55
C PHE A 106 -8.70 -7.23 11.18
N CYS A 107 -8.44 -6.27 10.32
CA CYS A 107 -8.76 -6.28 8.90
C CYS A 107 -7.61 -5.65 8.11
N PHE A 108 -7.32 -6.14 6.92
CA PHE A 108 -6.44 -5.50 5.97
C PHE A 108 -7.26 -4.91 4.81
N SER A 109 -6.99 -3.65 4.46
CA SER A 109 -7.62 -3.01 3.31
C SER A 109 -6.59 -2.14 2.59
N PRO A 110 -5.97 -2.64 1.50
CA PRO A 110 -4.95 -1.90 0.77
C PRO A 110 -5.45 -0.59 0.18
N GLU A 111 -4.52 0.29 -0.13
CA GLU A 111 -4.73 1.47 -0.94
C GLU A 111 -4.04 1.31 -2.31
N PHE A 112 -4.52 2.00 -3.35
CA PHE A 112 -3.95 2.01 -4.69
C PHE A 112 -3.80 3.45 -5.19
N LEU A 113 -3.29 4.33 -4.31
CA LEU A 113 -3.18 5.77 -4.53
C LEU A 113 -1.91 6.11 -5.33
N ARG A 114 -2.05 7.01 -6.29
CA ARG A 114 -0.91 7.71 -6.91
C ARG A 114 -0.50 8.86 -6.02
N GLU A 115 0.77 8.97 -5.66
CA GLU A 115 1.26 9.99 -4.70
C GLU A 115 0.83 11.42 -5.10
N ALA A 116 0.92 11.77 -6.38
CA ALA A 116 0.53 13.08 -6.89
C ALA A 116 -0.99 13.34 -6.94
N HIS A 117 -1.81 12.29 -6.89
CA HIS A 117 -3.28 12.36 -7.06
C HIS A 117 -4.05 11.67 -5.93
N TYR A 118 -3.42 11.52 -4.76
CA TYR A 118 -3.93 10.66 -3.69
C TYR A 118 -5.34 11.05 -3.19
N LEU A 119 -5.69 12.31 -3.19
CA LEU A 119 -7.04 12.75 -2.78
C LEU A 119 -8.09 12.41 -3.83
N GLU A 120 -7.76 12.57 -5.12
CA GLU A 120 -8.63 12.20 -6.23
C GLU A 120 -8.86 10.68 -6.26
N ASP A 121 -7.77 9.92 -6.18
CA ASP A 121 -7.81 8.45 -6.17
C ASP A 121 -8.57 7.91 -4.94
N ALA A 122 -8.46 8.58 -3.80
CA ALA A 122 -9.13 8.18 -2.56
C ALA A 122 -10.65 8.23 -2.63
N VAL A 123 -11.20 9.15 -3.42
CA VAL A 123 -12.66 9.30 -3.58
C VAL A 123 -13.22 8.64 -4.85
N ASN A 124 -12.35 8.19 -5.74
CA ASN A 124 -12.69 7.50 -7.00
C ASN A 124 -11.94 6.16 -7.13
N PRO A 125 -12.06 5.24 -6.17
CA PRO A 125 -11.35 3.97 -6.26
C PRO A 125 -12.01 3.07 -7.32
N ASP A 126 -11.19 2.40 -8.16
CA ASP A 126 -11.67 1.39 -9.10
C ASP A 126 -12.26 0.17 -8.38
N ARG A 127 -11.71 -0.16 -7.23
CA ARG A 127 -12.10 -1.30 -6.40
C ARG A 127 -11.69 -1.10 -4.94
N ILE A 128 -12.38 -1.81 -4.06
CA ILE A 128 -12.04 -1.90 -2.63
C ILE A 128 -11.84 -3.36 -2.27
N ILE A 129 -10.78 -3.66 -1.51
CA ILE A 129 -10.46 -5.02 -1.06
C ILE A 129 -10.50 -5.04 0.45
N ILE A 130 -11.22 -6.00 1.00
CA ILE A 130 -11.44 -6.18 2.43
C ILE A 130 -10.98 -7.59 2.80
N GLY A 131 -9.87 -7.70 3.49
CA GLY A 131 -9.28 -8.94 3.97
C GLY A 131 -9.46 -9.09 5.48
N ALA A 132 -10.30 -10.03 5.90
CA ALA A 132 -10.47 -10.41 7.30
C ALA A 132 -10.92 -11.88 7.40
N ASP A 133 -10.43 -12.62 8.40
CA ASP A 133 -10.86 -14.01 8.66
C ASP A 133 -12.23 -14.03 9.37
N ASP A 134 -12.44 -13.09 10.31
CA ASP A 134 -13.71 -12.93 11.02
C ASP A 134 -14.77 -12.33 10.09
N LEU A 135 -15.86 -13.08 9.88
CA LEU A 135 -16.98 -12.68 9.02
C LEU A 135 -17.73 -11.44 9.54
N ASP A 136 -17.84 -11.24 10.85
CA ASP A 136 -18.45 -10.05 11.44
C ASP A 136 -17.60 -8.81 11.16
N VAL A 137 -16.28 -8.93 11.36
CA VAL A 137 -15.33 -7.87 11.02
C VAL A 137 -15.46 -7.49 9.55
N ARG A 138 -15.47 -8.49 8.65
CA ARG A 138 -15.58 -8.28 7.20
C ARG A 138 -16.86 -7.54 6.85
N LYS A 139 -18.02 -8.02 7.33
CA LYS A 139 -19.33 -7.39 7.09
C LYS A 139 -19.40 -5.94 7.57
N ARG A 140 -18.87 -5.66 8.76
CA ARG A 140 -18.89 -4.31 9.35
C ARG A 140 -17.99 -3.36 8.55
N VAL A 141 -16.79 -3.79 8.16
CA VAL A 141 -15.88 -2.97 7.34
C VAL A 141 -16.47 -2.73 5.95
N ILE A 142 -17.05 -3.75 5.31
CA ILE A 142 -17.78 -3.57 4.03
C ILE A 142 -18.93 -2.57 4.18
N SER A 143 -19.70 -2.67 5.25
CA SER A 143 -20.82 -1.74 5.50
C SER A 143 -20.32 -0.28 5.63
N LEU A 144 -19.17 -0.07 6.29
CA LEU A 144 -18.53 1.25 6.36
C LEU A 144 -18.19 1.78 4.97
N PHE A 145 -17.49 0.97 4.14
CA PHE A 145 -17.08 1.38 2.81
C PHE A 145 -18.26 1.51 1.84
N LYS A 146 -19.29 0.65 1.91
CA LYS A 146 -20.47 0.72 1.06
C LYS A 146 -21.30 1.98 1.26
N LYS A 147 -21.36 2.51 2.47
CA LYS A 147 -22.03 3.80 2.74
C LYS A 147 -21.37 4.94 1.95
N ARG A 148 -20.06 4.88 1.76
CA ARG A 148 -19.31 5.91 1.03
C ARG A 148 -19.24 5.62 -0.48
N PHE A 149 -19.16 4.35 -0.86
CA PHE A 149 -18.96 3.87 -2.22
C PHE A 149 -20.00 2.81 -2.61
N PRO A 150 -21.30 3.19 -2.77
CA PRO A 150 -22.37 2.22 -3.01
C PRO A 150 -22.20 1.42 -4.32
N ASN A 151 -21.56 2.03 -5.33
CA ASN A 151 -21.43 1.46 -6.68
C ASN A 151 -20.02 0.93 -7.00
N VAL A 152 -19.05 1.03 -6.07
CA VAL A 152 -17.70 0.53 -6.27
C VAL A 152 -17.66 -0.98 -6.03
N LEU A 153 -16.95 -1.68 -6.88
CA LEU A 153 -16.72 -3.13 -6.74
C LEU A 153 -15.92 -3.42 -5.47
N MET A 154 -16.46 -4.29 -4.62
CA MET A 154 -15.81 -4.70 -3.36
C MET A 154 -15.50 -6.19 -3.41
N PHE A 155 -14.25 -6.52 -3.09
CA PHE A 155 -13.77 -7.89 -2.97
C PHE A 155 -13.58 -8.25 -1.50
N GLU A 156 -14.15 -9.39 -1.13
CA GLU A 156 -14.03 -9.98 0.19
C GLU A 156 -13.07 -11.15 0.13
N THR A 157 -12.08 -11.18 1.03
CA THR A 157 -11.09 -12.26 1.05
C THR A 157 -10.46 -12.41 2.44
N ASP A 158 -9.55 -13.35 2.59
CA ASP A 158 -8.66 -13.44 3.74
C ASP A 158 -7.58 -12.31 3.71
N PRO A 159 -6.95 -12.01 4.86
CA PRO A 159 -5.97 -10.92 4.92
C PRO A 159 -4.74 -11.15 4.05
N THR A 160 -4.22 -12.38 3.98
CA THR A 160 -3.01 -12.70 3.20
C THR A 160 -3.23 -12.50 1.70
N SER A 161 -4.39 -12.91 1.19
CA SER A 161 -4.79 -12.65 -0.19
C SER A 161 -4.89 -11.15 -0.48
N ALA A 162 -5.50 -10.38 0.42
CA ALA A 162 -5.62 -8.93 0.27
C ALA A 162 -4.25 -8.23 0.28
N GLU A 163 -3.33 -8.65 1.15
CA GLU A 163 -1.94 -8.18 1.20
C GLU A 163 -1.20 -8.53 -0.11
N THR A 164 -1.38 -9.75 -0.62
CA THR A 164 -0.77 -10.22 -1.87
C THR A 164 -1.22 -9.40 -3.07
N VAL A 165 -2.50 -9.02 -3.14
CA VAL A 165 -3.02 -8.17 -4.24
C VAL A 165 -2.28 -6.84 -4.32
N LYS A 166 -1.95 -6.22 -3.18
CA LYS A 166 -1.17 -4.96 -3.16
C LYS A 166 0.20 -5.14 -3.78
N TYR A 167 0.94 -6.16 -3.38
CA TYR A 167 2.26 -6.45 -3.91
C TYR A 167 2.23 -6.84 -5.38
N MET A 168 1.31 -7.73 -5.76
CA MET A 168 1.15 -8.14 -7.16
C MET A 168 0.90 -6.93 -8.07
N ALA A 169 0.01 -6.01 -7.67
CA ALA A 169 -0.28 -4.82 -8.45
C ALA A 169 0.97 -3.92 -8.60
N ASN A 170 1.62 -3.56 -7.49
CA ASN A 170 2.74 -2.63 -7.53
C ASN A 170 3.98 -3.23 -8.23
N CYS A 171 4.30 -4.49 -7.98
CA CYS A 171 5.44 -5.16 -8.62
C CYS A 171 5.21 -5.40 -10.12
N PHE A 172 3.96 -5.70 -10.53
CA PHE A 172 3.63 -5.80 -11.94
C PHE A 172 3.78 -4.44 -12.66
N LEU A 173 3.29 -3.35 -12.05
CA LEU A 173 3.46 -2.01 -12.62
C LEU A 173 4.94 -1.59 -12.69
N ALA A 174 5.74 -1.91 -11.68
CA ALA A 174 7.18 -1.68 -11.69
C ALA A 174 7.87 -2.46 -12.84
N THR A 175 7.51 -3.73 -13.04
CA THR A 175 7.99 -4.56 -14.15
C THR A 175 7.64 -3.94 -15.50
N LYS A 176 6.40 -3.45 -15.65
CA LYS A 176 5.91 -2.78 -16.85
C LYS A 176 6.72 -1.52 -17.18
N VAL A 177 7.08 -0.71 -16.15
CA VAL A 177 7.96 0.46 -16.34
C VAL A 177 9.33 0.04 -16.87
N ILE A 178 9.94 -1.02 -16.33
CA ILE A 178 11.25 -1.48 -16.78
C ILE A 178 11.20 -2.02 -18.19
N PHE A 179 10.18 -2.81 -18.53
CA PHE A 179 9.96 -3.29 -19.91
C PHE A 179 9.82 -2.10 -20.88
N ALA A 180 9.02 -1.09 -20.55
CA ALA A 180 8.85 0.10 -21.37
C ALA A 180 10.18 0.85 -21.60
N ASN A 181 11.05 0.94 -20.58
CA ASN A 181 12.37 1.55 -20.72
C ASN A 181 13.29 0.75 -21.65
N GLU A 182 13.25 -0.58 -21.62
CA GLU A 182 14.04 -1.42 -22.55
C GLU A 182 13.60 -1.24 -24.01
N ILE A 183 12.29 -1.24 -24.26
CA ILE A 183 11.76 -0.99 -25.60
C ILE A 183 12.06 0.43 -26.08
N HIS A 184 12.00 1.41 -25.17
CA HIS A 184 12.42 2.78 -25.49
C HIS A 184 13.89 2.85 -25.95
N ASP A 185 14.80 2.19 -25.22
CA ASP A 185 16.23 2.15 -25.60
C ASP A 185 16.43 1.45 -26.95
N LEU A 186 15.67 0.37 -27.25
CA LEU A 186 15.66 -0.28 -28.56
C LEU A 186 15.18 0.69 -29.67
N CYS A 187 14.07 1.38 -29.45
CA CYS A 187 13.54 2.35 -30.42
C CYS A 187 14.56 3.45 -30.74
N GLN A 188 15.29 3.94 -29.71
CA GLN A 188 16.36 4.91 -29.93
C GLN A 188 17.47 4.36 -30.83
N LYS A 189 17.89 3.12 -30.62
CA LYS A 189 18.92 2.46 -31.49
C LYS A 189 18.45 2.26 -32.91
N LEU A 190 17.18 1.93 -33.10
CA LEU A 190 16.53 1.76 -34.40
C LEU A 190 16.15 3.09 -35.07
N LYS A 191 16.33 4.24 -34.37
CA LYS A 191 15.94 5.59 -34.83
C LYS A 191 14.45 5.71 -35.16
N ILE A 192 13.60 5.05 -34.38
CA ILE A 192 12.14 5.14 -34.46
C ILE A 192 11.55 5.80 -33.22
N ASP A 193 10.39 6.41 -33.36
CA ASP A 193 9.70 7.11 -32.27
C ASP A 193 8.99 6.12 -31.34
N TYR A 194 9.51 6.01 -30.10
CA TYR A 194 8.91 5.18 -29.07
C TYR A 194 7.45 5.56 -28.76
N ASN A 195 7.09 6.84 -28.78
CA ASN A 195 5.73 7.25 -28.46
C ASN A 195 4.72 6.74 -29.49
N LYS A 196 5.09 6.76 -30.79
CA LYS A 196 4.26 6.16 -31.82
C LYS A 196 4.11 4.65 -31.65
N VAL A 197 5.19 3.95 -31.32
CA VAL A 197 5.14 2.50 -31.03
C VAL A 197 4.23 2.22 -29.84
N LYS A 198 4.42 2.96 -28.73
CA LYS A 198 3.58 2.86 -27.53
C LYS A 198 2.10 3.08 -27.85
N GLU A 199 1.75 4.13 -28.59
CA GLU A 199 0.36 4.44 -28.93
C GLU A 199 -0.32 3.28 -29.66
N MET A 200 0.37 2.63 -30.60
CA MET A 200 -0.16 1.46 -31.31
C MET A 200 -0.34 0.25 -30.39
N VAL A 201 0.54 0.06 -29.41
CA VAL A 201 0.46 -1.06 -28.45
C VAL A 201 -0.68 -0.88 -27.45
N ILE A 202 -0.86 0.32 -26.89
CA ILE A 202 -1.85 0.54 -25.83
C ILE A 202 -3.32 0.56 -26.32
N VAL A 203 -3.56 0.55 -27.63
CA VAL A 203 -4.89 0.33 -28.21
C VAL A 203 -5.43 -1.05 -27.86
N ASP A 204 -4.56 -2.04 -27.69
CA ASP A 204 -4.96 -3.36 -27.20
C ASP A 204 -5.36 -3.27 -25.72
N LYS A 205 -6.66 -3.48 -25.43
CA LYS A 205 -7.23 -3.40 -24.08
C LYS A 205 -6.54 -4.32 -23.07
N ARG A 206 -5.91 -5.41 -23.52
CA ARG A 206 -5.15 -6.34 -22.67
C ARG A 206 -3.89 -5.69 -22.09
N MET A 207 -3.33 -4.67 -22.75
CA MET A 207 -2.11 -3.99 -22.33
C MET A 207 -2.38 -2.92 -21.27
N GLY A 208 -3.51 -2.20 -21.37
CA GLY A 208 -3.80 -1.03 -20.56
C GLY A 208 -2.79 0.11 -20.79
N SER A 209 -3.18 1.34 -20.67
CA SER A 209 -2.36 2.51 -21.05
C SER A 209 -1.35 2.96 -20.00
N SER A 210 -1.56 2.60 -18.73
CA SER A 210 -0.72 3.10 -17.62
C SER A 210 0.69 2.49 -17.61
N HIS A 211 1.68 3.23 -17.11
CA HIS A 211 3.06 2.80 -16.84
C HIS A 211 3.90 2.43 -18.08
N PHE A 212 3.49 2.86 -19.26
CA PHE A 212 4.28 2.80 -20.49
C PHE A 212 5.04 4.11 -20.78
N GLY A 213 4.85 5.15 -19.99
CA GLY A 213 5.59 6.39 -20.12
C GLY A 213 7.04 6.23 -19.67
N VAL A 214 7.99 6.72 -20.48
CA VAL A 214 9.41 6.78 -20.12
C VAL A 214 9.75 8.23 -19.81
N THR A 215 10.23 8.49 -18.60
CA THR A 215 10.62 9.83 -18.13
C THR A 215 12.13 10.08 -18.33
N ASN A 216 12.56 11.31 -18.17
CA ASN A 216 13.98 11.67 -18.22
C ASN A 216 14.80 10.99 -17.13
N GLU A 217 14.18 10.66 -15.98
CA GLU A 217 14.81 9.97 -14.86
C GLU A 217 14.96 8.47 -15.12
N LYS A 218 14.24 7.93 -16.11
CA LYS A 218 14.13 6.49 -16.44
C LYS A 218 13.70 5.64 -15.24
N GLY A 219 13.42 4.36 -15.48
CA GLY A 219 13.00 3.43 -14.44
C GLY A 219 11.85 3.94 -13.58
N PHE A 220 11.74 3.40 -12.38
CA PHE A 220 10.75 3.81 -11.38
C PHE A 220 11.44 4.29 -10.10
N GLY A 221 10.80 5.24 -9.42
CA GLY A 221 11.21 5.82 -8.15
C GLY A 221 10.02 5.98 -7.21
N GLY A 222 10.11 6.95 -6.32
CA GLY A 222 9.09 7.23 -5.29
C GLY A 222 9.12 6.21 -4.16
N LYS A 223 8.11 6.30 -3.29
CA LYS A 223 8.08 5.57 -2.02
C LYS A 223 7.50 4.16 -2.11
N CYS A 224 6.78 3.83 -3.20
CA CYS A 224 6.00 2.59 -3.27
C CYS A 224 6.71 1.47 -4.03
N PHE A 225 7.02 1.66 -5.32
CA PHE A 225 7.56 0.58 -6.15
C PHE A 225 8.91 0.03 -5.67
N PRO A 226 9.91 0.89 -5.34
CA PRO A 226 11.20 0.40 -4.82
C PRO A 226 11.02 -0.45 -3.56
N LYS A 227 10.25 0.05 -2.60
CA LYS A 227 9.96 -0.62 -1.34
C LYS A 227 9.26 -1.96 -1.55
N ASP A 228 8.21 -1.98 -2.38
CA ASP A 228 7.37 -3.17 -2.54
C ASP A 228 8.07 -4.27 -3.32
N ILE A 229 8.86 -3.93 -4.35
CA ILE A 229 9.62 -4.95 -5.09
C ILE A 229 10.70 -5.60 -4.23
N VAL A 230 11.44 -4.82 -3.45
CA VAL A 230 12.48 -5.32 -2.55
C VAL A 230 11.87 -6.19 -1.44
N ALA A 231 10.76 -5.73 -0.84
CA ALA A 231 10.07 -6.49 0.19
C ALA A 231 9.51 -7.84 -0.33
N LEU A 232 8.98 -7.86 -1.57
CA LEU A 232 8.49 -9.09 -2.17
C LEU A 232 9.64 -10.06 -2.50
N ILE A 233 10.78 -9.55 -2.98
CA ILE A 233 12.00 -10.36 -3.18
C ILE A 233 12.42 -11.00 -1.85
N GLY A 234 12.47 -10.22 -0.77
CA GLY A 234 12.81 -10.74 0.57
C GLY A 234 11.85 -11.83 1.03
N LEU A 235 10.53 -11.64 0.85
CA LEU A 235 9.54 -12.67 1.18
C LEU A 235 9.74 -13.96 0.38
N TYR A 236 10.02 -13.87 -0.93
CA TYR A 236 10.31 -15.04 -1.76
C TYR A 236 11.51 -15.83 -1.20
N LYS A 237 12.59 -15.13 -0.83
CA LYS A 237 13.78 -15.76 -0.23
C LYS A 237 13.46 -16.42 1.11
N ASP A 238 12.69 -15.76 1.97
CA ASP A 238 12.27 -16.32 3.27
C ASP A 238 11.39 -17.59 3.09
N LEU A 239 10.66 -17.69 1.99
CA LEU A 239 9.85 -18.85 1.62
C LEU A 239 10.59 -19.90 0.76
N ASN A 240 11.88 -19.72 0.51
CA ASN A 240 12.70 -20.57 -0.40
C ASN A 240 12.13 -20.65 -1.82
N LEU A 241 11.57 -19.56 -2.33
CA LEU A 241 11.11 -19.42 -3.70
C LEU A 241 12.12 -18.60 -4.53
N ASP A 242 12.14 -18.82 -5.85
CA ASP A 242 13.01 -18.10 -6.78
C ASP A 242 12.40 -16.77 -7.23
N PRO A 243 12.97 -15.60 -6.86
CA PRO A 243 12.49 -14.29 -7.29
C PRO A 243 13.19 -13.75 -8.53
N THR A 244 13.78 -14.58 -9.39
CA THR A 244 14.66 -14.17 -10.51
C THR A 244 14.10 -13.02 -11.35
N LEU A 245 12.80 -13.04 -11.70
CA LEU A 245 12.19 -11.97 -12.47
C LEU A 245 12.23 -10.63 -11.70
N LEU A 246 11.82 -10.64 -10.44
CA LEU A 246 11.76 -9.43 -9.61
C LEU A 246 13.16 -8.85 -9.34
N GLU A 247 14.14 -9.72 -9.08
CA GLU A 247 15.55 -9.32 -8.92
C GLU A 247 16.09 -8.69 -10.21
N THR A 248 15.77 -9.25 -11.37
CA THR A 248 16.18 -8.70 -12.67
C THR A 248 15.56 -7.32 -12.91
N VAL A 249 14.28 -7.15 -12.62
CA VAL A 249 13.58 -5.86 -12.69
C VAL A 249 14.24 -4.83 -11.76
N TRP A 250 14.49 -5.21 -10.51
CA TRP A 250 15.14 -4.33 -9.54
C TRP A 250 16.56 -3.95 -9.95
N LYS A 251 17.38 -4.93 -10.33
CA LYS A 251 18.74 -4.72 -10.83
C LYS A 251 18.78 -3.80 -12.06
N LYS A 252 17.84 -3.98 -12.98
CA LYS A 252 17.73 -3.09 -14.15
C LYS A 252 17.34 -1.68 -13.72
N ASN A 253 16.39 -1.52 -12.79
CA ASN A 253 16.01 -0.22 -12.25
C ASN A 253 17.21 0.52 -11.65
N LEU A 254 17.99 -0.13 -10.78
CA LEU A 254 19.19 0.44 -10.18
C LEU A 254 20.22 0.92 -11.21
N LYS A 255 20.29 0.22 -12.37
CA LYS A 255 21.22 0.56 -13.46
C LYS A 255 20.77 1.77 -14.26
N ILE A 256 19.46 1.95 -14.51
CA ILE A 256 18.95 2.96 -15.44
C ILE A 256 18.38 4.20 -14.76
N ARG A 257 17.91 4.08 -13.51
CA ARG A 257 17.34 5.19 -12.73
C ARG A 257 18.42 6.18 -12.34
N LYS A 258 18.23 7.45 -12.72
CA LYS A 258 19.22 8.52 -12.46
C LYS A 258 19.16 9.03 -11.03
N VAL A 259 17.94 9.20 -10.50
CA VAL A 259 17.70 9.71 -9.14
C VAL A 259 17.09 8.62 -8.30
N LYS A 260 17.78 8.24 -7.24
CA LYS A 260 17.31 7.23 -6.27
C LYS A 260 16.57 7.88 -5.11
N ASP A 261 15.45 8.50 -5.44
CA ASP A 261 14.60 9.28 -4.54
C ASP A 261 14.00 8.49 -3.37
N TRP A 262 14.07 7.16 -3.40
CA TRP A 262 13.70 6.31 -2.25
C TRP A 262 14.75 6.29 -1.13
N GLU A 263 16.00 6.69 -1.40
CA GLU A 263 17.07 6.78 -0.39
C GLU A 263 16.87 7.99 0.54
N ASP A 264 16.14 9.01 0.09
CA ASP A 264 15.82 10.22 0.85
C ASP A 264 14.57 10.05 1.74
N ILE A 265 13.95 8.86 1.75
CA ILE A 265 12.74 8.63 2.56
C ILE A 265 13.13 8.63 4.04
N PRO A 266 12.51 9.47 4.90
CA PRO A 266 12.72 9.41 6.33
C PRO A 266 12.51 7.99 6.85
N PHE A 267 13.44 7.48 7.66
CA PHE A 267 13.50 6.11 8.21
C PHE A 267 14.11 5.03 7.29
N VAL A 268 14.44 5.30 6.03
CA VAL A 268 15.33 4.46 5.24
C VAL A 268 16.76 4.93 5.53
N LYS A 269 17.45 4.30 6.46
CA LYS A 269 18.90 4.48 6.61
C LYS A 269 19.57 3.36 5.81
N SER A 270 20.24 3.72 4.73
CA SER A 270 21.31 2.91 4.17
C SER A 270 22.45 2.92 5.20
N ASP A 271 22.83 1.77 5.72
CA ASP A 271 24.12 1.60 6.42
C ASP A 271 25.23 1.66 5.40
#